data_9c13b021e92416c7c1a62515170e887a
#
_entry.id   9c13b021e92416c7c1a62515170e887a
#
_cell.length_a   1.000
_cell.length_b   1.000
_cell.length_c   1.000
_cell.angle_alpha   90.00
_cell.angle_beta   90.00
_cell.angle_gamma   90.00
#
_symmetry.space_group_name_H-M   'P 1'
#
loop_
_entity.id
_entity.type
_entity.pdbx_description
1 polymer ?
#
loop_
_entity_poly.entity_id
_entity_poly.type
_entity_poly.pdbx_seq_one_letter_code
_entity_poly.pdbx_strand_id
1 'polypeptide(L)'
;MSAKDLRLNLQIISLFVAALFFYSCSNSAKKQETQQTIYANEVIPFFEHWNLILGDGSNAGEALNLEHKDYFYTANDGKNNWVVFKSPNAGDTHGTSNNTRTELAQKKKWYPATANDKLTATLKVMNVSATGDARVAASYAVVVGQIHSADGHENEPLKIFYKKFPGHTKGSVFWHYEINTAGDDNSGRWDYSSAVWGYDFSVVGPEENTYPEEPADGIALGEEFSYEIEVKDSVMYLTFTSEGHETRTFTKNLVQSEYTTIADIPEQTQQLFVPIGQDGVERENAYADEGCFFKLGCYNQTNGLSPEVNKNWCSGAETFNGDIQKQYETGNYAEVWFKTASIVISEAAVSNQGYFTKND
;
A
#
# COMPACT_ATOMS: atom_id res chain seq x y z
N MET A 1 10.54 45.81 69.44
CA MET A 1 10.81 44.38 69.39
C MET A 1 11.95 44.02 70.29
N SER A 2 11.73 43.16 71.29
CA SER A 2 12.72 42.79 72.25
C SER A 2 13.69 41.75 71.74
N ALA A 3 14.92 41.69 72.26
CA ALA A 3 15.96 40.72 71.83
C ALA A 3 15.54 39.26 71.99
N LYS A 4 14.45 38.93 72.66
CA LYS A 4 13.88 37.61 72.82
C LYS A 4 13.09 37.15 71.54
N ASP A 5 12.41 38.08 70.86
CA ASP A 5 11.64 37.79 69.70
C ASP A 5 12.54 37.47 68.46
N LEU A 6 13.74 38.07 68.44
CA LEU A 6 14.71 37.84 67.37
C LEU A 6 15.36 36.42 67.45
N ARG A 7 15.53 35.89 68.68
CA ARG A 7 16.12 34.56 68.88
C ARG A 7 15.14 33.47 68.60
N LEU A 8 13.85 33.68 68.83
CA LEU A 8 12.82 32.65 68.48
C LEU A 8 12.61 32.50 66.95
N ASN A 9 12.67 33.64 66.23
CA ASN A 9 12.56 33.63 64.80
C ASN A 9 13.77 32.99 64.11
N LEU A 10 14.98 33.09 64.65
CA LEU A 10 16.16 32.43 64.08
C LEU A 10 16.16 30.90 64.28
N GLN A 11 15.59 30.41 65.40
CA GLN A 11 15.48 28.95 65.64
C GLN A 11 14.43 28.26 64.74
N ILE A 12 13.33 28.94 64.41
CA ILE A 12 12.33 28.47 63.56
C ILE A 12 12.83 28.40 62.11
N ILE A 13 13.63 29.38 61.68
CA ILE A 13 14.21 29.37 60.32
C ILE A 13 15.28 28.28 60.18
N SER A 14 16.05 27.97 61.21
CA SER A 14 17.03 26.88 61.17
C SER A 14 16.40 25.48 61.12
N LEU A 15 15.21 25.27 61.71
CA LEU A 15 14.50 23.99 61.57
C LEU A 15 13.86 23.78 60.19
N PHE A 16 13.44 24.86 59.52
CA PHE A 16 12.87 24.75 58.17
C PHE A 16 13.93 24.50 57.10
N VAL A 17 15.14 24.99 57.23
CA VAL A 17 16.25 24.76 56.33
C VAL A 17 16.79 23.33 56.46
N ALA A 18 16.78 22.73 57.66
CA ALA A 18 17.19 21.34 57.84
C ALA A 18 16.17 20.32 57.27
N ALA A 19 14.86 20.65 57.22
CA ALA A 19 13.84 19.79 56.69
C ALA A 19 13.84 19.77 55.11
N LEU A 20 14.39 20.78 54.46
CA LEU A 20 14.51 20.87 53.00
C LEU A 20 15.70 20.09 52.42
N PHE A 21 16.68 19.70 53.25
CA PHE A 21 17.83 18.91 52.77
C PHE A 21 17.62 17.39 52.84
N PHE A 22 16.56 16.89 53.49
CA PHE A 22 16.27 15.47 53.53
C PHE A 22 15.25 15.00 52.50
N TYR A 23 14.72 15.91 51.64
CA TYR A 23 13.76 15.54 50.58
C TYR A 23 14.38 15.39 49.18
N SER A 24 15.70 15.39 49.09
CA SER A 24 16.40 15.36 47.80
C SER A 24 17.33 14.16 47.62
N CYS A 25 16.90 12.96 47.98
CA CYS A 25 17.60 11.73 47.58
C CYS A 25 16.68 10.51 47.60
N SER A 26 15.53 10.57 46.94
CA SER A 26 14.92 9.38 46.38
C SER A 26 14.96 9.53 44.85
N ASN A 27 16.15 9.42 44.29
CA ASN A 27 16.30 9.06 42.90
C ASN A 27 15.74 7.64 42.76
N SER A 28 14.44 7.53 42.59
CA SER A 28 13.85 6.41 41.92
C SER A 28 14.46 6.44 40.52
N ALA A 29 15.52 5.66 40.31
CA ALA A 29 15.93 5.28 38.99
C ALA A 29 14.68 4.69 38.35
N LYS A 30 13.96 5.45 37.53
CA LYS A 30 12.99 4.94 36.60
C LYS A 30 13.79 3.91 35.80
N LYS A 31 13.53 2.64 36.08
CA LYS A 31 13.98 1.55 35.23
C LYS A 31 13.48 1.95 33.86
N GLN A 32 14.37 2.40 32.99
CA GLN A 32 14.08 2.59 31.60
C GLN A 32 13.74 1.17 31.11
N GLU A 33 12.45 0.86 31.03
CA GLU A 33 12.01 -0.34 30.33
C GLU A 33 12.58 -0.18 28.92
N THR A 34 13.56 -0.97 28.61
CA THR A 34 14.03 -1.16 27.25
C THR A 34 12.82 -1.65 26.49
N GLN A 35 12.17 -0.77 25.73
CA GLN A 35 11.07 -1.11 24.86
C GLN A 35 11.63 -2.14 23.87
N GLN A 36 11.17 -3.38 24.00
CA GLN A 36 11.61 -4.47 23.13
C GLN A 36 11.22 -4.08 21.71
N THR A 37 12.17 -4.06 20.79
CA THR A 37 11.90 -3.86 19.37
C THR A 37 11.04 -5.02 18.88
N ILE A 38 9.88 -4.72 18.34
CA ILE A 38 9.01 -5.68 17.68
C ILE A 38 9.27 -5.57 16.18
N TYR A 39 9.60 -6.70 15.55
CA TYR A 39 9.84 -6.74 14.11
C TYR A 39 8.58 -7.08 13.32
N ALA A 40 8.57 -6.76 12.04
CA ALA A 40 7.44 -6.98 11.14
C ALA A 40 6.98 -8.45 11.11
N ASN A 41 7.91 -9.40 11.15
CA ASN A 41 7.60 -10.84 11.19
C ASN A 41 7.00 -11.32 12.52
N GLU A 42 6.98 -10.51 13.57
CA GLU A 42 6.25 -10.77 14.81
C GLU A 42 4.82 -10.24 14.77
N VAL A 43 4.55 -9.28 13.87
CA VAL A 43 3.20 -8.72 13.61
C VAL A 43 2.48 -9.55 12.55
N ILE A 44 3.17 -9.89 11.46
CA ILE A 44 2.67 -10.72 10.36
C ILE A 44 3.51 -12.00 10.28
N PRO A 45 3.00 -13.16 10.71
CA PRO A 45 3.82 -14.35 11.01
C PRO A 45 4.10 -15.28 9.82
N PHE A 46 4.12 -14.81 8.57
CA PHE A 46 4.35 -15.66 7.39
C PHE A 46 5.42 -15.08 6.42
N PHE A 47 6.40 -14.36 6.95
CA PHE A 47 7.46 -13.73 6.17
C PHE A 47 8.34 -14.72 5.41
N GLU A 48 8.41 -15.98 5.81
CA GLU A 48 9.12 -17.05 5.09
C GLU A 48 8.56 -17.31 3.68
N HIS A 49 7.33 -16.87 3.41
CA HIS A 49 6.69 -17.02 2.10
C HIS A 49 6.96 -15.84 1.16
N TRP A 50 7.66 -14.81 1.63
CA TRP A 50 7.80 -13.54 0.94
C TRP A 50 9.24 -13.09 0.76
N ASN A 51 9.49 -12.34 -0.32
CA ASN A 51 10.64 -11.45 -0.43
C ASN A 51 10.14 -10.00 -0.35
N LEU A 52 10.91 -9.16 0.32
CA LEU A 52 10.62 -7.73 0.46
C LEU A 52 11.40 -6.95 -0.61
N ILE A 53 10.69 -6.18 -1.40
CA ILE A 53 11.24 -5.12 -2.26
C ILE A 53 11.10 -3.80 -1.50
N LEU A 54 12.19 -3.04 -1.39
CA LEU A 54 12.22 -1.75 -0.71
C LEU A 54 11.99 -0.57 -1.66
N GLY A 55 11.69 0.58 -1.10
CA GLY A 55 11.42 1.82 -1.83
C GLY A 55 12.62 2.40 -2.60
N ASP A 56 13.80 1.82 -2.45
CA ASP A 56 15.01 2.07 -3.25
C ASP A 56 15.25 1.00 -4.34
N GLY A 57 14.26 0.18 -4.62
CA GLY A 57 14.34 -0.87 -5.63
C GLY A 57 15.08 -2.13 -5.20
N SER A 58 15.73 -2.15 -4.04
CA SER A 58 16.50 -3.30 -3.57
C SER A 58 15.62 -4.46 -3.13
N ASN A 59 16.09 -5.69 -3.33
CA ASN A 59 15.47 -6.90 -2.82
C ASN A 59 16.13 -7.27 -1.48
N ALA A 60 15.39 -7.10 -0.38
CA ALA A 60 15.84 -7.41 0.97
C ALA A 60 15.65 -8.90 1.37
N GLY A 61 15.17 -9.74 0.46
CA GLY A 61 14.92 -11.15 0.73
C GLY A 61 13.76 -11.37 1.71
N GLU A 62 13.89 -12.32 2.64
CA GLU A 62 12.82 -12.72 3.56
C GLU A 62 12.45 -11.66 4.62
N ALA A 63 13.25 -10.61 4.78
CA ALA A 63 13.02 -9.52 5.73
C ALA A 63 12.77 -9.96 7.18
N LEU A 64 13.33 -11.11 7.60
CA LEU A 64 13.25 -11.58 8.99
C LEU A 64 14.07 -10.68 9.91
N ASN A 65 13.42 -10.16 10.96
CA ASN A 65 14.02 -9.21 11.91
C ASN A 65 14.65 -7.98 11.23
N LEU A 66 14.08 -7.58 10.09
CA LEU A 66 14.49 -6.40 9.34
C LEU A 66 13.69 -5.18 9.78
N GLU A 67 14.40 -4.07 9.89
CA GLU A 67 13.82 -2.74 10.01
C GLU A 67 14.59 -1.78 9.12
N HIS A 68 13.89 -1.03 8.29
CA HIS A 68 14.46 0.00 7.45
C HIS A 68 13.67 1.30 7.62
N LYS A 69 14.23 2.24 8.40
CA LYS A 69 13.55 3.45 8.89
C LYS A 69 12.85 4.30 7.80
N ASP A 70 13.35 4.25 6.57
CA ASP A 70 12.81 5.06 5.48
C ASP A 70 11.69 4.33 4.71
N TYR A 71 11.62 2.99 4.76
CA TYR A 71 10.73 2.21 3.91
C TYR A 71 9.89 1.17 4.62
N PHE A 72 10.47 0.47 5.62
CA PHE A 72 9.87 -0.70 6.22
C PHE A 72 10.23 -0.83 7.69
N TYR A 73 9.24 -0.71 8.57
CA TYR A 73 9.43 -0.75 10.02
C TYR A 73 8.12 -1.11 10.73
N THR A 74 8.17 -1.21 12.06
CA THR A 74 6.96 -1.37 12.87
C THR A 74 6.59 -0.08 13.58
N ALA A 75 5.28 0.12 13.75
CA ALA A 75 4.72 1.22 14.54
C ALA A 75 3.65 0.70 15.50
N ASN A 76 3.44 1.42 16.59
CA ASN A 76 2.37 1.14 17.56
C ASN A 76 1.48 2.37 17.69
N ASP A 77 0.17 2.22 17.49
CA ASP A 77 -0.81 3.30 17.59
C ASP A 77 -1.46 3.45 18.98
N GLY A 78 -0.90 2.75 19.97
CA GLY A 78 -1.42 2.69 21.34
C GLY A 78 -2.41 1.55 21.58
N LYS A 79 -2.83 0.84 20.53
CA LYS A 79 -3.72 -0.34 20.59
C LYS A 79 -3.11 -1.56 19.92
N ASN A 80 -2.53 -1.38 18.75
CA ASN A 80 -2.02 -2.45 17.91
C ASN A 80 -0.61 -2.14 17.44
N ASN A 81 0.14 -3.20 17.15
CA ASN A 81 1.37 -3.12 16.37
C ASN A 81 1.02 -3.24 14.88
N TRP A 82 1.72 -2.47 14.07
CA TRP A 82 1.52 -2.36 12.64
C TRP A 82 2.83 -2.57 11.91
N VAL A 83 2.79 -3.21 10.76
CA VAL A 83 3.88 -3.19 9.79
C VAL A 83 3.68 -2.02 8.85
N VAL A 84 4.65 -1.13 8.80
CA VAL A 84 4.63 0.08 7.97
C VAL A 84 5.40 -0.17 6.69
N PHE A 85 4.74 0.10 5.57
CA PHE A 85 5.33 0.16 4.23
C PHE A 85 5.24 1.59 3.73
N LYS A 86 6.35 2.14 3.25
CA LYS A 86 6.45 3.53 2.83
C LYS A 86 7.25 3.66 1.54
N SER A 87 6.77 4.50 0.61
CA SER A 87 7.37 4.67 -0.72
C SER A 87 7.30 6.12 -1.18
N PRO A 88 8.44 6.77 -1.53
CA PRO A 88 8.46 8.15 -2.02
C PRO A 88 7.83 8.25 -3.43
N ASN A 89 7.62 9.47 -3.95
CA ASN A 89 7.15 9.67 -5.32
C ASN A 89 8.22 9.38 -6.37
N ALA A 90 9.48 9.48 -6.01
CA ALA A 90 10.61 9.12 -6.85
C ALA A 90 11.77 8.61 -6.03
N GLY A 91 12.50 7.67 -6.62
CA GLY A 91 13.66 6.96 -6.10
C GLY A 91 14.07 5.90 -7.10
N ASP A 92 14.99 5.03 -6.74
CA ASP A 92 15.28 3.85 -7.53
C ASP A 92 14.06 2.92 -7.54
N THR A 93 13.83 2.27 -8.66
CA THR A 93 12.65 1.42 -8.86
C THR A 93 13.06 -0.01 -9.16
N HIS A 94 12.18 -0.96 -8.85
CA HIS A 94 12.43 -2.37 -9.14
C HIS A 94 11.90 -2.73 -10.53
N GLY A 95 12.73 -3.40 -11.33
CA GLY A 95 12.40 -3.82 -12.68
C GLY A 95 12.21 -2.64 -13.65
N THR A 96 11.27 -2.78 -14.56
CA THR A 96 10.93 -1.76 -15.58
C THR A 96 9.95 -0.69 -15.10
N SER A 97 9.52 -0.76 -13.85
CA SER A 97 8.54 0.16 -13.27
C SER A 97 9.09 1.57 -13.11
N ASN A 98 8.26 2.56 -13.40
CA ASN A 98 8.53 3.97 -13.12
C ASN A 98 8.09 4.41 -11.71
N ASN A 99 7.54 3.50 -10.94
CA ASN A 99 6.93 3.77 -9.64
C ASN A 99 7.67 3.06 -8.52
N THR A 100 7.94 3.76 -7.43
CA THR A 100 8.58 3.19 -6.24
C THR A 100 7.62 2.28 -5.49
N ARG A 101 8.16 1.28 -4.82
CA ARG A 101 7.37 0.33 -4.04
C ARG A 101 8.13 -0.21 -2.84
N THR A 102 7.43 -0.37 -1.74
CA THR A 102 7.85 -1.21 -0.63
C THR A 102 6.80 -2.28 -0.48
N GLU A 103 7.10 -3.49 -0.95
CA GLU A 103 6.13 -4.58 -1.07
C GLU A 103 6.74 -5.94 -0.74
N LEU A 104 5.92 -6.78 -0.11
CA LEU A 104 6.15 -8.22 -0.04
C LEU A 104 5.67 -8.86 -1.34
N ALA A 105 6.53 -9.69 -1.97
CA ALA A 105 6.22 -10.46 -3.15
C ALA A 105 6.39 -11.96 -2.84
N GLN A 106 5.38 -12.76 -3.15
CA GLN A 106 5.31 -14.19 -2.82
C GLN A 106 6.41 -14.99 -3.54
N LYS A 107 7.14 -15.84 -2.81
CA LYS A 107 8.21 -16.69 -3.36
C LYS A 107 7.72 -17.89 -4.15
N LYS A 108 6.45 -18.20 -4.08
CA LYS A 108 5.81 -19.24 -4.89
C LYS A 108 4.81 -18.63 -5.84
N LYS A 109 4.69 -19.21 -7.04
CA LYS A 109 3.66 -18.89 -8.02
C LYS A 109 2.70 -20.06 -8.16
N TRP A 110 1.48 -19.75 -8.50
CA TRP A 110 0.39 -20.67 -8.75
C TRP A 110 -0.26 -20.34 -10.09
N TYR A 111 -1.00 -21.27 -10.64
CA TYR A 111 -1.71 -21.08 -11.93
C TYR A 111 -3.21 -21.00 -11.66
N PRO A 112 -3.92 -19.98 -12.15
CA PRO A 112 -5.35 -19.77 -11.87
C PRO A 112 -6.23 -20.98 -12.14
N ALA A 113 -5.92 -21.75 -13.21
CA ALA A 113 -6.68 -22.95 -13.56
C ALA A 113 -6.65 -24.06 -12.48
N THR A 114 -5.64 -24.09 -11.63
CA THR A 114 -5.45 -25.11 -10.58
C THR A 114 -5.28 -24.51 -9.19
N ALA A 115 -5.43 -23.20 -9.06
CA ALA A 115 -5.24 -22.49 -7.82
C ALA A 115 -6.29 -22.87 -6.75
N ASN A 116 -5.85 -22.87 -5.51
CA ASN A 116 -6.67 -22.81 -4.31
C ASN A 116 -5.88 -21.97 -3.30
N ASP A 117 -5.64 -20.73 -3.69
CA ASP A 117 -4.73 -19.80 -3.02
C ASP A 117 -5.52 -18.61 -2.49
N LYS A 118 -5.12 -18.10 -1.32
CA LYS A 118 -5.83 -17.01 -0.65
C LYS A 118 -4.85 -16.06 0.03
N LEU A 119 -5.11 -14.76 -0.09
CA LEU A 119 -4.49 -13.71 0.69
C LEU A 119 -5.56 -12.90 1.41
N THR A 120 -5.39 -12.70 2.71
CA THR A 120 -6.21 -11.75 3.48
C THR A 120 -5.34 -10.69 4.12
N ALA A 121 -5.84 -9.47 4.24
CA ALA A 121 -5.14 -8.42 4.97
C ALA A 121 -6.10 -7.43 5.61
N THR A 122 -5.69 -6.88 6.76
CA THR A 122 -6.30 -5.71 7.39
C THR A 122 -5.27 -4.61 7.47
N LEU A 123 -5.63 -3.44 6.97
CA LEU A 123 -4.73 -2.32 6.78
C LEU A 123 -5.42 -0.97 6.98
N LYS A 124 -4.61 0.07 7.02
CA LYS A 124 -5.03 1.46 6.86
C LYS A 124 -4.01 2.21 6.00
N VAL A 125 -4.48 3.13 5.17
CA VAL A 125 -3.61 4.03 4.42
C VAL A 125 -3.41 5.28 5.25
N MET A 126 -2.15 5.64 5.50
CA MET A 126 -1.81 6.78 6.34
C MET A 126 -1.48 8.03 5.53
N ASN A 127 -0.96 7.85 4.33
CA ASN A 127 -0.65 8.93 3.40
C ASN A 127 -0.72 8.48 1.95
N VAL A 128 -1.12 9.39 1.07
CA VAL A 128 -0.90 9.36 -0.38
C VAL A 128 -0.29 10.69 -0.78
N SER A 129 0.35 10.76 -1.95
CA SER A 129 1.09 11.95 -2.36
C SER A 129 0.27 13.24 -2.23
N ALA A 130 0.92 14.28 -1.72
CA ALA A 130 0.35 15.63 -1.59
C ALA A 130 0.27 16.37 -2.94
N THR A 131 1.08 15.98 -3.93
CA THR A 131 1.13 16.62 -5.25
C THR A 131 0.92 15.61 -6.38
N GLY A 132 0.52 16.11 -7.53
CA GLY A 132 0.25 15.37 -8.76
C GLY A 132 -0.74 16.14 -9.61
N ASP A 133 -0.94 15.71 -10.85
CA ASP A 133 -1.94 16.25 -11.74
C ASP A 133 -3.28 15.52 -11.53
N ALA A 134 -4.32 16.26 -11.18
CA ALA A 134 -5.63 15.68 -10.88
C ALA A 134 -6.30 15.02 -12.10
N ARG A 135 -5.89 15.38 -13.31
CA ARG A 135 -6.37 14.77 -14.57
C ARG A 135 -5.79 13.39 -14.83
N VAL A 136 -4.76 12.99 -14.06
CA VAL A 136 -4.09 11.70 -14.21
C VAL A 136 -4.72 10.69 -13.27
N ALA A 137 -5.15 9.56 -13.83
CA ALA A 137 -5.88 8.55 -13.06
C ALA A 137 -5.04 7.94 -11.91
N ALA A 138 -3.74 7.76 -12.10
CA ALA A 138 -2.82 7.23 -11.09
C ALA A 138 -2.39 8.24 -10.02
N SER A 139 -2.64 9.55 -10.20
CA SER A 139 -2.29 10.55 -9.20
C SER A 139 -3.01 10.32 -7.88
N TYR A 140 -2.31 10.59 -6.78
CA TYR A 140 -2.85 10.49 -5.42
C TYR A 140 -3.26 9.08 -5.01
N ALA A 141 -2.73 8.03 -5.67
CA ALA A 141 -3.11 6.65 -5.46
C ALA A 141 -1.94 5.78 -5.00
N VAL A 142 -2.28 4.74 -4.25
CA VAL A 142 -1.37 3.67 -3.83
C VAL A 142 -2.04 2.31 -4.04
N VAL A 143 -1.29 1.32 -4.52
CA VAL A 143 -1.72 -0.07 -4.56
C VAL A 143 -1.29 -0.76 -3.26
N VAL A 144 -2.23 -1.47 -2.64
CA VAL A 144 -2.07 -2.09 -1.32
C VAL A 144 -2.14 -3.62 -1.35
N GLY A 145 -2.52 -4.21 -2.47
CA GLY A 145 -2.58 -5.65 -2.69
C GLY A 145 -2.68 -5.96 -4.16
N GLN A 146 -2.08 -7.09 -4.58
CA GLN A 146 -2.03 -7.47 -5.99
C GLN A 146 -2.07 -8.99 -6.18
N ILE A 147 -2.53 -9.41 -7.36
CA ILE A 147 -2.09 -10.61 -8.05
C ILE A 147 -1.21 -10.12 -9.19
N HIS A 148 0.00 -10.65 -9.30
CA HIS A 148 0.96 -10.30 -10.34
C HIS A 148 1.30 -11.53 -11.16
N SER A 149 1.46 -11.36 -12.48
CA SER A 149 1.97 -12.40 -13.36
C SER A 149 3.48 -12.61 -13.14
N ALA A 150 3.91 -13.85 -13.22
CA ALA A 150 5.31 -14.24 -13.08
C ALA A 150 5.98 -14.56 -14.42
N ASP A 151 5.24 -14.83 -15.46
CA ASP A 151 5.69 -15.57 -16.62
C ASP A 151 5.56 -14.83 -17.95
N GLY A 152 5.50 -13.64 -18.11
CA GLY A 152 5.66 -13.13 -19.46
C GLY A 152 4.80 -11.96 -19.89
N HIS A 153 3.61 -11.81 -19.33
CA HIS A 153 2.76 -10.69 -19.71
C HIS A 153 3.04 -9.44 -18.89
N GLU A 154 3.77 -9.56 -17.77
CA GLU A 154 4.07 -8.46 -16.83
C GLU A 154 2.82 -7.69 -16.38
N ASN A 155 1.71 -8.42 -16.29
CA ASN A 155 0.40 -7.87 -15.95
C ASN A 155 0.06 -8.11 -14.48
N GLU A 156 -0.93 -7.37 -14.04
CA GLU A 156 -1.53 -7.59 -12.74
C GLU A 156 -3.02 -7.97 -12.91
N PRO A 157 -3.37 -9.28 -12.85
CA PRO A 157 -4.76 -9.72 -12.81
C PRO A 157 -5.58 -9.00 -11.75
N LEU A 158 -4.92 -8.46 -10.73
CA LEU A 158 -5.53 -7.65 -9.69
C LEU A 158 -4.56 -6.61 -9.16
N LYS A 159 -5.03 -5.36 -9.08
CA LYS A 159 -4.50 -4.32 -8.18
C LYS A 159 -5.62 -3.80 -7.30
N ILE A 160 -5.40 -3.70 -6.00
CA ILE A 160 -6.31 -3.04 -5.05
C ILE A 160 -5.72 -1.66 -4.76
N PHE A 161 -6.45 -0.62 -5.09
CA PHE A 161 -6.05 0.77 -4.95
C PHE A 161 -6.74 1.45 -3.78
N TYR A 162 -6.04 2.38 -3.19
CA TYR A 162 -6.61 3.50 -2.44
C TYR A 162 -6.20 4.81 -3.12
N LYS A 163 -7.15 5.73 -3.32
CA LYS A 163 -6.91 7.04 -3.95
C LYS A 163 -7.63 8.14 -3.17
N LYS A 164 -6.94 9.23 -2.85
CA LYS A 164 -7.53 10.37 -2.16
C LYS A 164 -7.00 11.69 -2.69
N PHE A 165 -7.87 12.50 -3.23
CA PHE A 165 -7.50 13.84 -3.70
C PHE A 165 -7.13 14.79 -2.55
N PRO A 166 -6.25 15.76 -2.80
CA PRO A 166 -5.95 16.81 -1.83
C PRO A 166 -7.22 17.56 -1.38
N GLY A 167 -7.28 17.89 -0.10
CA GLY A 167 -8.43 18.58 0.49
C GLY A 167 -9.62 17.67 0.87
N HIS A 168 -9.71 16.47 0.33
CA HIS A 168 -10.72 15.50 0.76
C HIS A 168 -10.38 14.91 2.13
N THR A 169 -11.40 14.59 2.90
CA THR A 169 -11.27 13.85 4.16
C THR A 169 -11.31 12.35 3.92
N LYS A 170 -11.99 11.92 2.86
CA LYS A 170 -12.16 10.52 2.45
C LYS A 170 -11.54 10.28 1.08
N GLY A 171 -11.03 9.07 0.89
CA GLY A 171 -10.57 8.54 -0.38
C GLY A 171 -11.44 7.40 -0.87
N SER A 172 -11.08 6.82 -1.99
CA SER A 172 -11.78 5.71 -2.63
C SER A 172 -10.94 4.45 -2.57
N VAL A 173 -11.60 3.31 -2.36
CA VAL A 173 -11.02 1.98 -2.55
C VAL A 173 -11.66 1.38 -3.80
N PHE A 174 -10.85 0.86 -4.70
CA PHE A 174 -11.30 0.19 -5.92
C PHE A 174 -10.31 -0.91 -6.31
N TRP A 175 -10.75 -1.83 -7.13
CA TRP A 175 -9.90 -2.84 -7.72
C TRP A 175 -9.84 -2.69 -9.24
N HIS A 176 -8.74 -3.15 -9.80
CA HIS A 176 -8.38 -3.02 -11.19
C HIS A 176 -7.93 -4.37 -11.71
N TYR A 177 -8.40 -4.73 -12.91
CA TYR A 177 -7.99 -5.89 -13.67
C TYR A 177 -7.29 -5.42 -14.94
N GLU A 178 -6.22 -6.08 -15.29
CA GLU A 178 -5.57 -5.83 -16.57
C GLU A 178 -5.13 -7.13 -17.22
N ILE A 179 -5.06 -7.11 -18.55
CA ILE A 179 -4.46 -8.11 -19.38
C ILE A 179 -3.76 -7.44 -20.55
N ASN A 180 -2.65 -7.99 -20.96
CA ASN A 180 -1.79 -7.42 -21.99
C ASN A 180 -1.33 -8.49 -22.99
N THR A 181 -0.65 -8.09 -24.04
CA THR A 181 0.17 -8.95 -24.86
C THR A 181 1.42 -9.39 -24.12
N ALA A 182 1.98 -10.54 -24.49
CA ALA A 182 3.21 -11.03 -23.90
C ALA A 182 4.37 -10.03 -24.04
N GLY A 183 5.18 -9.91 -22.99
CA GLY A 183 6.29 -8.95 -22.90
C GLY A 183 5.83 -7.54 -22.60
N ASP A 184 6.72 -6.57 -22.81
CA ASP A 184 6.49 -5.14 -22.51
C ASP A 184 5.65 -4.40 -23.56
N ASP A 185 5.07 -5.11 -24.52
CA ASP A 185 4.22 -4.52 -25.54
C ASP A 185 2.81 -4.24 -25.00
N ASN A 186 2.56 -2.99 -24.61
CA ASN A 186 1.26 -2.54 -24.15
C ASN A 186 0.23 -2.28 -25.28
N SER A 187 0.54 -2.62 -26.51
CA SER A 187 -0.35 -2.37 -27.65
C SER A 187 -1.68 -3.12 -27.60
N GLY A 188 -1.67 -4.28 -26.96
CA GLY A 188 -2.85 -5.10 -26.76
C GLY A 188 -3.43 -5.02 -25.34
N ARG A 189 -2.98 -4.07 -24.55
CA ARG A 189 -3.43 -3.89 -23.17
C ARG A 189 -4.91 -3.52 -23.09
N TRP A 190 -5.57 -4.15 -22.18
CA TRP A 190 -6.95 -3.91 -21.87
C TRP A 190 -7.19 -3.95 -20.36
N ASP A 191 -7.75 -2.87 -19.82
CA ASP A 191 -7.92 -2.65 -18.40
C ASP A 191 -9.35 -2.24 -18.06
N TYR A 192 -9.80 -2.60 -16.87
CA TYR A 192 -10.98 -1.99 -16.25
C TYR A 192 -10.88 -2.02 -14.73
N SER A 193 -11.68 -1.17 -14.07
CA SER A 193 -11.77 -1.13 -12.62
C SER A 193 -13.20 -1.07 -12.11
N SER A 194 -13.37 -1.37 -10.82
CA SER A 194 -14.65 -1.28 -10.14
C SER A 194 -14.47 -0.65 -8.76
N ALA A 195 -15.32 0.31 -8.44
CA ALA A 195 -15.36 0.90 -7.11
C ALA A 195 -15.77 -0.14 -6.05
N VAL A 196 -15.05 -0.14 -4.94
CA VAL A 196 -15.44 -0.82 -3.70
C VAL A 196 -16.22 0.16 -2.83
N TRP A 197 -15.57 1.26 -2.46
CA TRP A 197 -16.17 2.41 -1.78
C TRP A 197 -15.65 3.68 -2.44
N GLY A 198 -16.53 4.61 -2.71
CA GLY A 198 -16.22 5.84 -3.41
C GLY A 198 -16.19 5.65 -4.92
N TYR A 199 -15.12 6.08 -5.55
CA TYR A 199 -14.94 6.11 -6.99
C TYR A 199 -14.01 4.98 -7.46
N ASP A 200 -14.07 4.67 -8.73
CA ASP A 200 -13.11 3.84 -9.41
C ASP A 200 -11.94 4.66 -10.01
N PHE A 201 -11.07 4.01 -10.74
CA PHE A 201 -9.86 4.64 -11.30
C PHE A 201 -10.15 5.74 -12.32
N SER A 202 -11.31 5.74 -12.99
CA SER A 202 -11.67 6.71 -14.05
C SER A 202 -11.92 8.11 -13.54
N VAL A 203 -12.28 8.24 -12.26
CA VAL A 203 -12.64 9.54 -11.73
C VAL A 203 -11.37 10.37 -11.53
N VAL A 204 -11.29 11.41 -12.33
CA VAL A 204 -10.19 12.38 -12.39
C VAL A 204 -10.70 13.79 -12.24
N GLY A 205 -9.80 14.71 -11.95
CA GLY A 205 -10.12 16.14 -11.95
C GLY A 205 -10.33 16.70 -13.35
N PRO A 206 -11.19 17.71 -13.52
CA PRO A 206 -11.37 18.37 -14.80
C PRO A 206 -10.16 19.21 -15.24
N GLU A 207 -9.37 19.66 -14.28
CA GLU A 207 -8.16 20.46 -14.48
C GLU A 207 -7.06 19.97 -13.52
N GLU A 208 -5.81 20.32 -13.78
CA GLU A 208 -4.62 19.85 -13.03
C GLU A 208 -4.75 19.96 -11.51
N ASN A 209 -5.31 21.07 -11.02
CA ASN A 209 -5.46 21.35 -9.58
C ASN A 209 -6.94 21.50 -9.16
N THR A 210 -7.85 20.92 -9.94
CA THR A 210 -9.29 20.91 -9.63
C THR A 210 -9.73 19.48 -9.42
N TYR A 211 -10.31 19.22 -8.25
CA TYR A 211 -10.66 17.87 -7.82
C TYR A 211 -12.15 17.61 -7.99
N PRO A 212 -12.56 16.34 -8.21
CA PRO A 212 -13.97 15.97 -8.16
C PRO A 212 -14.54 16.20 -6.76
N GLU A 213 -15.85 16.06 -6.60
CA GLU A 213 -16.46 16.06 -5.27
C GLU A 213 -15.94 14.89 -4.42
N GLU A 214 -15.91 15.09 -3.09
CA GLU A 214 -15.50 14.03 -2.17
C GLU A 214 -16.50 12.86 -2.21
N PRO A 215 -16.05 11.59 -2.23
CA PRO A 215 -16.96 10.46 -2.24
C PRO A 215 -17.72 10.34 -0.92
N ALA A 216 -19.03 10.18 -0.98
CA ALA A 216 -19.88 10.12 0.21
C ALA A 216 -19.60 8.89 1.08
N ASP A 217 -19.32 7.74 0.47
CA ASP A 217 -19.06 6.45 1.10
C ASP A 217 -17.58 6.05 1.10
N GLY A 218 -16.67 7.02 0.90
CA GLY A 218 -15.23 6.76 0.87
C GLY A 218 -14.62 6.43 2.24
N ILE A 219 -13.41 5.92 2.24
CA ILE A 219 -12.59 5.55 3.41
C ILE A 219 -11.63 6.69 3.75
N ALA A 220 -11.56 7.10 5.02
CA ALA A 220 -10.63 8.15 5.47
C ALA A 220 -9.19 7.62 5.59
N LEU A 221 -8.19 8.53 5.55
CA LEU A 221 -6.83 8.17 5.96
C LEU A 221 -6.84 7.75 7.44
N GLY A 222 -6.15 6.65 7.73
CA GLY A 222 -6.11 6.06 9.06
C GLY A 222 -7.32 5.19 9.43
N GLU A 223 -8.34 5.12 8.59
CA GLU A 223 -9.46 4.21 8.74
C GLU A 223 -9.07 2.79 8.30
N GLU A 224 -9.45 1.80 9.11
CA GLU A 224 -9.11 0.40 8.85
C GLU A 224 -10.09 -0.20 7.84
N PHE A 225 -9.55 -0.95 6.89
CA PHE A 225 -10.33 -1.85 6.04
C PHE A 225 -9.59 -3.16 5.82
N SER A 226 -10.32 -4.16 5.38
CA SER A 226 -9.78 -5.48 5.08
C SER A 226 -10.15 -5.90 3.66
N TYR A 227 -9.27 -6.69 3.07
CA TYR A 227 -9.58 -7.41 1.85
C TYR A 227 -9.25 -8.89 1.99
N GLU A 228 -10.02 -9.71 1.28
CA GLU A 228 -9.73 -11.11 1.00
C GLU A 228 -9.68 -11.30 -0.51
N ILE A 229 -8.62 -11.93 -0.98
CA ILE A 229 -8.42 -12.37 -2.36
C ILE A 229 -8.34 -13.89 -2.33
N GLU A 230 -9.32 -14.59 -2.90
CA GLU A 230 -9.28 -16.04 -3.06
C GLU A 230 -9.31 -16.37 -4.54
N VAL A 231 -8.39 -17.23 -4.99
CA VAL A 231 -8.42 -17.77 -6.37
C VAL A 231 -8.63 -19.26 -6.26
N LYS A 232 -9.73 -19.71 -6.81
CA LYS A 232 -10.15 -21.11 -6.77
C LYS A 232 -10.97 -21.45 -8.01
N ASP A 233 -10.71 -22.63 -8.58
CA ASP A 233 -11.44 -23.15 -9.73
C ASP A 233 -11.49 -22.13 -10.89
N SER A 234 -10.35 -21.49 -11.20
CA SER A 234 -10.17 -20.44 -12.21
C SER A 234 -10.81 -19.08 -11.88
N VAL A 235 -11.50 -18.95 -10.76
CA VAL A 235 -12.23 -17.73 -10.41
C VAL A 235 -11.53 -17.01 -9.25
N MET A 236 -11.32 -15.73 -9.42
CA MET A 236 -10.95 -14.80 -8.36
C MET A 236 -12.21 -14.30 -7.64
N TYR A 237 -12.22 -14.45 -6.34
CA TYR A 237 -13.24 -13.90 -5.43
C TYR A 237 -12.60 -12.82 -4.59
N LEU A 238 -13.23 -11.65 -4.55
CA LEU A 238 -12.79 -10.51 -3.76
C LEU A 238 -13.86 -10.18 -2.72
N THR A 239 -13.43 -9.98 -1.48
CA THR A 239 -14.30 -9.50 -0.40
C THR A 239 -13.62 -8.32 0.29
N PHE A 240 -14.34 -7.23 0.46
CA PHE A 240 -13.87 -6.03 1.14
C PHE A 240 -14.80 -5.71 2.32
N THR A 241 -14.21 -5.43 3.48
CA THR A 241 -14.93 -5.07 4.71
C THR A 241 -14.28 -3.89 5.40
N SER A 242 -15.09 -2.99 5.94
CA SER A 242 -14.68 -1.93 6.86
C SER A 242 -15.82 -1.64 7.82
N GLU A 243 -15.50 -1.21 9.04
CA GLU A 243 -16.52 -0.87 10.03
C GLU A 243 -17.34 0.34 9.55
N GLY A 244 -18.64 0.21 9.57
CA GLY A 244 -19.56 1.28 9.13
C GLY A 244 -19.80 1.34 7.61
N HIS A 245 -19.14 0.49 6.82
CA HIS A 245 -19.33 0.39 5.38
C HIS A 245 -20.00 -0.92 4.98
N GLU A 246 -20.65 -0.90 3.83
CA GLU A 246 -21.23 -2.12 3.26
C GLU A 246 -20.12 -3.08 2.82
N THR A 247 -20.24 -4.36 3.18
CA THR A 247 -19.35 -5.41 2.66
C THR A 247 -19.55 -5.52 1.15
N ARG A 248 -18.48 -5.46 0.40
CA ARG A 248 -18.46 -5.58 -1.06
C ARG A 248 -17.81 -6.87 -1.50
N THR A 249 -18.40 -7.54 -2.48
CA THR A 249 -17.87 -8.76 -3.08
C THR A 249 -17.88 -8.67 -4.59
N PHE A 250 -16.84 -9.23 -5.20
CA PHE A 250 -16.69 -9.28 -6.66
C PHE A 250 -16.14 -10.63 -7.07
N THR A 251 -16.39 -11.02 -8.32
CA THR A 251 -15.84 -12.23 -8.92
C THR A 251 -15.31 -11.92 -10.31
N LYS A 252 -14.23 -12.61 -10.70
CA LYS A 252 -13.69 -12.55 -12.06
C LYS A 252 -13.09 -13.90 -12.43
N ASN A 253 -13.52 -14.47 -13.55
CA ASN A 253 -12.83 -15.62 -14.11
C ASN A 253 -11.48 -15.17 -14.69
N LEU A 254 -10.37 -15.77 -14.22
CA LEU A 254 -9.02 -15.44 -14.68
C LEU A 254 -8.56 -16.28 -15.86
N VAL A 255 -9.25 -17.38 -16.17
CA VAL A 255 -8.86 -18.30 -17.23
C VAL A 255 -9.69 -18.07 -18.49
N GLN A 256 -10.98 -17.82 -18.33
CA GLN A 256 -11.89 -17.58 -19.44
C GLN A 256 -12.43 -16.17 -19.40
N SER A 257 -12.34 -15.46 -20.52
CA SER A 257 -12.90 -14.13 -20.64
C SER A 257 -14.43 -14.15 -20.53
N GLU A 258 -14.96 -13.20 -19.78
CA GLU A 258 -16.40 -12.91 -19.69
C GLU A 258 -16.88 -12.05 -20.85
N TYR A 259 -15.96 -11.39 -21.52
CA TYR A 259 -16.21 -10.53 -22.65
C TYR A 259 -15.50 -11.06 -23.90
N THR A 260 -16.17 -11.07 -25.01
CA THR A 260 -15.61 -11.51 -26.28
C THR A 260 -15.23 -10.37 -27.21
N THR A 261 -15.85 -9.22 -27.00
CA THR A 261 -15.56 -7.97 -27.75
C THR A 261 -15.68 -6.77 -26.82
N ILE A 262 -15.11 -5.64 -27.25
CA ILE A 262 -15.25 -4.37 -26.53
C ILE A 262 -16.72 -3.95 -26.35
N ALA A 263 -17.61 -4.34 -27.27
CA ALA A 263 -19.03 -4.02 -27.19
C ALA A 263 -19.76 -4.72 -26.05
N ASP A 264 -19.18 -5.82 -25.52
CA ASP A 264 -19.74 -6.56 -24.41
C ASP A 264 -19.38 -5.93 -23.05
N ILE A 265 -18.40 -5.02 -23.04
CA ILE A 265 -17.94 -4.35 -21.81
C ILE A 265 -18.90 -3.19 -21.50
N PRO A 266 -19.35 -3.03 -20.25
CA PRO A 266 -20.17 -1.90 -19.85
C PRO A 266 -19.50 -0.56 -20.22
N GLU A 267 -20.26 0.39 -20.74
CA GLU A 267 -19.75 1.67 -21.26
C GLU A 267 -18.89 2.41 -20.23
N GLN A 268 -19.32 2.46 -18.97
CA GLN A 268 -18.56 3.10 -17.90
C GLN A 268 -17.20 2.43 -17.66
N THR A 269 -17.12 1.13 -17.87
CA THR A 269 -15.87 0.37 -17.77
C THR A 269 -14.95 0.65 -18.96
N GLN A 270 -15.50 0.75 -20.17
CA GLN A 270 -14.76 1.11 -21.37
C GLN A 270 -14.12 2.50 -21.31
N GLN A 271 -14.76 3.42 -20.60
CA GLN A 271 -14.26 4.81 -20.49
C GLN A 271 -13.02 4.91 -19.60
N LEU A 272 -12.81 3.96 -18.72
CA LEU A 272 -11.66 3.95 -17.81
C LEU A 272 -10.34 3.83 -18.52
N PHE A 273 -10.32 2.84 -19.34
CA PHE A 273 -9.16 2.50 -20.13
C PHE A 273 -9.70 2.15 -21.49
N VAL A 274 -9.71 3.08 -22.35
CA VAL A 274 -9.77 2.71 -23.75
C VAL A 274 -8.89 1.50 -23.88
N PRO A 275 -9.42 0.33 -24.29
CA PRO A 275 -8.56 -0.76 -24.65
C PRO A 275 -7.63 -0.14 -25.63
N ILE A 276 -6.55 0.11 -25.08
CA ILE A 276 -5.48 0.67 -25.82
C ILE A 276 -5.06 -0.42 -26.78
N GLY A 277 -5.55 -1.63 -26.57
CA GLY A 277 -5.55 -2.70 -27.51
C GLY A 277 -6.35 -2.37 -28.76
N GLN A 278 -5.71 -2.50 -29.88
CA GLN A 278 -6.21 -2.11 -31.18
C GLN A 278 -7.42 -2.94 -31.64
N ASP A 279 -7.59 -4.12 -31.10
CA ASP A 279 -8.69 -5.02 -31.43
C ASP A 279 -9.86 -4.97 -30.44
N GLY A 280 -9.62 -4.43 -29.23
CA GLY A 280 -10.62 -4.33 -28.18
C GLY A 280 -11.16 -5.68 -27.71
N VAL A 281 -10.43 -6.75 -27.94
CA VAL A 281 -10.81 -8.12 -27.57
C VAL A 281 -10.03 -8.56 -26.36
N GLU A 282 -10.74 -8.96 -25.30
CA GLU A 282 -10.12 -9.61 -24.14
C GLU A 282 -9.54 -10.96 -24.57
N ARG A 283 -8.34 -11.27 -24.09
CA ARG A 283 -7.67 -12.51 -24.47
C ARG A 283 -8.43 -13.72 -23.93
N GLU A 284 -8.81 -14.61 -24.81
CA GLU A 284 -9.35 -15.91 -24.43
C GLU A 284 -8.29 -16.69 -23.63
N ASN A 285 -8.68 -17.33 -22.53
CA ASN A 285 -7.78 -18.03 -21.62
C ASN A 285 -6.66 -17.17 -21.03
N ALA A 286 -6.94 -15.91 -20.77
CA ALA A 286 -5.98 -14.86 -20.42
C ALA A 286 -4.84 -15.29 -19.48
N TYR A 287 -5.17 -15.89 -18.34
CA TYR A 287 -4.19 -16.33 -17.34
C TYR A 287 -4.16 -17.85 -17.14
N ALA A 288 -4.67 -18.65 -18.09
CA ALA A 288 -4.76 -20.10 -17.96
C ALA A 288 -3.40 -20.76 -17.70
N ASP A 289 -2.41 -20.36 -18.49
CA ASP A 289 -1.05 -20.87 -18.46
C ASP A 289 -0.06 -19.88 -17.85
N GLU A 290 -0.56 -18.85 -17.21
CA GLU A 290 0.24 -17.79 -16.59
C GLU A 290 0.44 -18.07 -15.11
N GLY A 291 1.71 -18.14 -14.66
CA GLY A 291 2.03 -18.22 -13.25
C GLY A 291 1.69 -16.90 -12.56
N CYS A 292 0.93 -16.94 -11.49
CA CYS A 292 0.52 -15.78 -10.71
C CYS A 292 1.02 -15.88 -9.28
N PHE A 293 1.19 -14.73 -8.60
CA PHE A 293 1.60 -14.66 -7.21
C PHE A 293 1.04 -13.41 -6.53
N PHE A 294 0.88 -13.50 -5.22
CA PHE A 294 0.38 -12.37 -4.44
C PHE A 294 1.49 -11.36 -4.11
N LYS A 295 1.08 -10.10 -3.99
CA LYS A 295 1.88 -9.02 -3.41
C LYS A 295 1.02 -8.21 -2.46
N LEU A 296 1.64 -7.65 -1.42
CA LEU A 296 1.02 -6.67 -0.52
C LEU A 296 2.06 -5.65 -0.04
N GLY A 297 1.61 -4.43 0.25
CA GLY A 297 2.49 -3.38 0.76
C GLY A 297 2.06 -1.98 0.32
N CYS A 298 3.04 -1.21 -0.12
CA CYS A 298 2.86 0.17 -0.58
C CYS A 298 3.51 0.33 -1.95
N TYR A 299 2.73 0.18 -3.02
CA TYR A 299 3.18 0.48 -4.38
C TYR A 299 2.63 1.85 -4.77
N ASN A 300 3.47 2.87 -4.64
CA ASN A 300 3.07 4.25 -4.91
C ASN A 300 2.78 4.42 -6.41
N GLN A 301 1.60 4.88 -6.75
CA GLN A 301 1.21 5.10 -8.13
C GLN A 301 1.47 6.53 -8.62
N THR A 302 1.78 7.43 -7.68
CA THR A 302 2.14 8.82 -7.98
C THR A 302 3.63 8.92 -8.21
N ASN A 303 4.03 9.52 -9.33
CA ASN A 303 5.43 9.68 -9.74
C ASN A 303 5.71 11.07 -10.34
N GLY A 304 6.99 11.38 -10.55
CA GLY A 304 7.43 12.67 -11.08
C GLY A 304 7.46 12.78 -12.62
N LEU A 305 7.04 11.74 -13.34
CA LEU A 305 7.04 11.76 -14.79
C LEU A 305 5.93 12.67 -15.31
N SER A 306 6.23 13.42 -16.38
CA SER A 306 5.27 14.32 -17.00
C SER A 306 4.03 13.59 -17.54
N PRO A 307 2.81 14.10 -17.30
CA PRO A 307 1.58 13.57 -17.90
C PRO A 307 1.61 13.48 -19.43
N GLU A 308 2.48 14.24 -20.08
CA GLU A 308 2.67 14.18 -21.54
C GLU A 308 3.25 12.83 -21.99
N VAL A 309 4.00 12.13 -21.11
CA VAL A 309 4.54 10.80 -21.40
C VAL A 309 3.43 9.75 -21.40
N ASN A 310 2.58 9.81 -20.39
CA ASN A 310 1.40 8.95 -20.28
C ASN A 310 0.35 9.59 -19.37
N LYS A 311 -0.72 10.07 -19.97
CA LYS A 311 -1.79 10.82 -19.29
C LYS A 311 -2.58 10.02 -18.21
N ASN A 312 -2.42 8.71 -18.16
CA ASN A 312 -3.10 7.87 -17.16
C ASN A 312 -2.18 7.51 -15.99
N TRP A 313 -0.86 7.44 -16.22
CA TRP A 313 0.09 6.86 -15.27
C TRP A 313 1.22 7.80 -14.84
N CYS A 314 1.46 8.90 -15.53
CA CYS A 314 2.52 9.85 -15.21
C CYS A 314 1.93 11.10 -14.56
N SER A 315 2.21 11.27 -13.27
CA SER A 315 1.46 12.19 -12.40
C SER A 315 2.01 13.60 -12.34
N GLY A 316 3.24 13.85 -12.82
CA GLY A 316 3.90 15.16 -12.70
C GLY A 316 4.10 15.61 -11.25
N ALA A 317 4.16 14.69 -10.31
CA ALA A 317 4.25 15.01 -8.88
C ALA A 317 5.62 15.59 -8.52
N GLU A 318 5.67 16.34 -7.40
CA GLU A 318 6.91 16.86 -6.85
C GLU A 318 7.79 15.73 -6.30
N THR A 319 9.06 15.73 -6.68
CA THR A 319 10.03 14.69 -6.31
C THR A 319 11.31 15.23 -5.66
N PHE A 320 11.48 16.54 -5.63
CA PHE A 320 12.68 17.21 -5.08
C PHE A 320 14.00 16.64 -5.61
N ASN A 321 14.04 16.31 -6.90
CA ASN A 321 15.17 15.65 -7.54
C ASN A 321 15.63 14.34 -6.84
N GLY A 322 14.69 13.57 -6.29
CA GLY A 322 14.95 12.31 -5.61
C GLY A 322 15.35 12.44 -4.14
N ASP A 323 15.29 13.63 -3.54
CA ASP A 323 15.50 13.80 -2.09
C ASP A 323 14.35 13.18 -1.30
N ILE A 324 14.56 11.96 -0.81
CA ILE A 324 13.56 11.16 -0.11
C ILE A 324 13.11 11.84 1.19
N GLN A 325 14.03 12.43 1.95
CA GLN A 325 13.67 13.07 3.23
C GLN A 325 12.76 14.26 2.98
N LYS A 326 13.06 15.05 1.97
CA LYS A 326 12.23 16.20 1.60
C LYS A 326 10.86 15.78 1.05
N GLN A 327 10.80 14.68 0.29
CA GLN A 327 9.51 14.09 -0.12
C GLN A 327 8.68 13.72 1.12
N TYR A 328 9.28 13.08 2.12
CA TYR A 328 8.60 12.70 3.37
C TYR A 328 8.15 13.90 4.19
N GLU A 329 8.99 14.91 4.36
CA GLU A 329 8.67 16.15 5.07
C GLU A 329 7.49 16.92 4.45
N THR A 330 7.30 16.79 3.13
CA THR A 330 6.30 17.55 2.36
C THR A 330 5.08 16.73 1.96
N GLY A 331 4.99 15.46 2.39
CA GLY A 331 3.85 14.58 2.10
C GLY A 331 3.86 13.97 0.70
N ASN A 332 4.99 14.01 -0.01
CA ASN A 332 5.14 13.48 -1.38
C ASN A 332 5.57 12.02 -1.38
N TYR A 333 4.73 11.15 -0.80
CA TYR A 333 4.96 9.72 -0.64
C TYR A 333 3.64 9.00 -0.38
N ALA A 334 3.67 7.68 -0.43
CA ALA A 334 2.59 6.83 0.08
C ALA A 334 3.05 6.08 1.33
N GLU A 335 2.11 5.82 2.27
CA GLU A 335 2.35 5.07 3.49
C GLU A 335 1.14 4.21 3.84
N VAL A 336 1.38 2.92 4.04
CA VAL A 336 0.35 1.91 4.32
C VAL A 336 0.78 1.10 5.54
N TRP A 337 -0.13 0.92 6.48
CA TRP A 337 0.07 0.17 7.71
C TRP A 337 -0.76 -1.10 7.70
N PHE A 338 -0.13 -2.26 7.84
CA PHE A 338 -0.79 -3.55 7.93
C PHE A 338 -0.81 -4.06 9.38
N LYS A 339 -1.99 -4.44 9.84
CA LYS A 339 -2.23 -4.96 11.19
C LYS A 339 -2.20 -6.47 11.22
N THR A 340 -2.83 -7.09 10.23
CA THR A 340 -2.84 -8.53 10.04
C THR A 340 -2.74 -8.85 8.56
N ALA A 341 -2.16 -9.99 8.26
CA ALA A 341 -2.29 -10.63 6.96
C ALA A 341 -2.17 -12.15 7.12
N SER A 342 -2.75 -12.91 6.24
CA SER A 342 -2.60 -14.35 6.16
C SER A 342 -2.59 -14.84 4.73
N ILE A 343 -1.93 -15.97 4.50
CA ILE A 343 -1.82 -16.56 3.17
C ILE A 343 -2.13 -18.06 3.24
N VAL A 344 -2.87 -18.55 2.27
CA VAL A 344 -3.02 -19.97 1.96
C VAL A 344 -2.37 -20.19 0.61
N ILE A 345 -1.50 -21.17 0.52
CA ILE A 345 -0.75 -21.52 -0.70
C ILE A 345 -1.09 -22.95 -1.05
N SER A 346 -1.58 -23.20 -2.26
CA SER A 346 -1.90 -24.52 -2.75
C SER A 346 -0.64 -25.41 -2.82
N GLU A 347 -0.82 -26.70 -2.67
CA GLU A 347 0.26 -27.69 -2.82
C GLU A 347 0.87 -27.69 -4.22
N ALA A 348 0.08 -27.32 -5.23
CA ALA A 348 0.51 -27.21 -6.61
C ALA A 348 1.39 -25.99 -6.91
N ALA A 349 1.50 -25.03 -5.97
CA ALA A 349 2.31 -23.83 -6.16
C ALA A 349 3.80 -24.15 -6.25
N VAL A 350 4.47 -23.60 -7.26
CA VAL A 350 5.90 -23.83 -7.57
C VAL A 350 6.77 -22.63 -7.24
N SER A 351 8.11 -22.80 -7.29
CA SER A 351 9.05 -21.70 -7.03
C SER A 351 8.91 -20.57 -8.02
N ASN A 352 8.94 -19.32 -7.51
CA ASN A 352 8.91 -18.07 -8.28
C ASN A 352 10.30 -17.40 -8.36
N GLN A 353 11.37 -18.16 -8.20
CA GLN A 353 12.75 -17.63 -8.19
C GLN A 353 13.10 -16.84 -9.47
N GLY A 354 12.56 -17.24 -10.62
CA GLY A 354 12.79 -16.55 -11.89
C GLY A 354 12.35 -15.09 -11.89
N TYR A 355 11.32 -14.74 -11.13
CA TYR A 355 10.86 -13.35 -10.97
C TYR A 355 11.90 -12.48 -10.25
N PHE A 356 12.51 -13.02 -9.19
CA PHE A 356 13.44 -12.27 -8.35
C PHE A 356 14.84 -12.14 -8.94
N THR A 357 15.22 -12.98 -9.90
CA THR A 357 16.54 -12.99 -10.54
C THR A 357 16.60 -12.25 -11.88
N LYS A 358 15.48 -11.84 -12.43
CA LYS A 358 15.42 -11.09 -13.70
C LYS A 358 16.00 -9.67 -13.60
N ASN A 359 16.27 -9.17 -12.40
CA ASN A 359 16.61 -7.78 -12.12
C ASN A 359 17.95 -7.60 -11.40
N ASP A 360 18.84 -8.62 -11.41
CA ASP A 360 20.20 -8.53 -10.88
C ASP A 360 21.22 -8.16 -11.98
#